data_3715f939a0961ccd7186a41ddf7806ae
#
_entry.id   3715f939a0961ccd7186a41ddf7806ae
#
_cell.length_a   1.000
_cell.length_b   1.000
_cell.length_c   1.000
_cell.angle_alpha   90.00
_cell.angle_beta   90.00
_cell.angle_gamma   90.00
#
_symmetry.space_group_name_H-M   'P 1'
#
loop_
_entity.id
_entity.type
_entity.pdbx_description
1 polymer ?
#
loop_
_entity_poly.entity_id
_entity_poly.type
_entity_poly.pdbx_seq_one_letter_code
_entity_poly.pdbx_strand_id
1 'polypeptide(L)'
;MARVKPFKGLRPPRELVEQVESRPYDVLDSDEARAEAGNNEKSLYHIIKPEIDFPVGTSEYDARVYERAAENFAKFQREGWLVQDADDHYYVYAQTMNGHTQYGIVVGAAVDDYLNGVILKHELTRRDKEEDRMKHVRVCDANIEPVFLAYPDDDVLDAVVARYTLQEPEYDFIAPVDGFRHQFWIIDKEEDITAVTERFALMPHLYIADGHHRTAAAALVGAEKAKANPAHTGTEEYNYLMAVCFPASQLTILDYNRVVKDINGHSPAEFLALLEKDFVVSPQGTEPYRPARLHEFSLYLKGEWYSLMLKPGLVDETDPIESLDVSISSKRILDEILGIKDLRSDKRIDFVGGLRGLSELKRRVDSGEMQMALALYPVSMQQIIRIADSGNIMPPKATWFEPKLRSGLVVHKLS
;
A
#
# COMPACT_ATOMS: atom_id res chain seq x y z
N MET A 1 22.91 -1.92 4.46
CA MET A 1 22.92 -0.71 3.64
C MET A 1 22.11 -1.00 2.40
N ALA A 2 21.15 -0.12 2.08
CA ALA A 2 20.23 -0.33 0.98
C ALA A 2 20.94 -0.20 -0.39
N ARG A 3 20.66 -1.11 -1.30
CA ARG A 3 21.22 -1.13 -2.66
C ARG A 3 20.10 -0.85 -3.65
N VAL A 4 20.27 0.22 -4.41
CA VAL A 4 19.37 0.57 -5.51
C VAL A 4 20.18 0.75 -6.80
N LYS A 5 19.50 0.56 -7.95
CA LYS A 5 20.08 0.86 -9.26
C LYS A 5 19.04 1.53 -10.17
N PRO A 6 19.48 2.33 -11.15
CA PRO A 6 18.63 2.75 -12.25
C PRO A 6 18.33 1.56 -13.16
N PHE A 7 17.27 1.65 -13.95
CA PHE A 7 16.88 0.60 -14.89
C PHE A 7 16.23 1.18 -16.14
N LYS A 8 16.20 0.40 -17.21
CA LYS A 8 15.50 0.75 -18.45
C LYS A 8 14.00 0.54 -18.25
N GLY A 9 13.29 1.62 -17.92
CA GLY A 9 11.85 1.59 -17.71
C GLY A 9 11.11 1.21 -19.01
N LEU A 10 10.17 0.28 -18.90
CA LEU A 10 9.21 0.02 -19.97
C LEU A 10 7.94 0.82 -19.62
N ARG A 11 7.61 1.86 -20.42
CA ARG A 11 6.61 2.84 -20.05
C ARG A 11 5.76 3.33 -21.23
N PRO A 12 4.54 3.82 -21.01
CA PRO A 12 3.70 4.29 -22.09
C PRO A 12 4.27 5.57 -22.71
N PRO A 13 4.06 5.80 -24.02
CA PRO A 13 4.18 7.13 -24.61
C PRO A 13 3.30 8.15 -23.87
N ARG A 14 3.76 9.41 -23.80
CA ARG A 14 3.11 10.49 -23.03
C ARG A 14 1.61 10.60 -23.29
N GLU A 15 1.20 10.50 -24.54
CA GLU A 15 -0.19 10.59 -24.99
C GLU A 15 -1.05 9.37 -24.64
N LEU A 16 -0.44 8.27 -24.19
CA LEU A 16 -1.16 7.04 -23.82
C LEU A 16 -1.22 6.79 -22.32
N VAL A 17 -0.48 7.54 -21.49
CA VAL A 17 -0.36 7.25 -20.05
C VAL A 17 -1.72 7.16 -19.35
N GLU A 18 -2.65 8.08 -19.61
CA GLU A 18 -4.00 8.08 -19.03
C GLU A 18 -4.87 6.90 -19.48
N GLN A 19 -4.53 6.29 -20.64
CA GLN A 19 -5.22 5.10 -21.12
C GLN A 19 -4.62 3.81 -20.54
N VAL A 20 -3.32 3.83 -20.20
CA VAL A 20 -2.58 2.66 -19.71
C VAL A 20 -2.67 2.56 -18.19
N GLU A 21 -2.53 3.66 -17.47
CA GLU A 21 -2.46 3.67 -16.01
C GLU A 21 -3.67 2.99 -15.36
N SER A 22 -3.47 2.43 -14.20
CA SER A 22 -4.53 1.81 -13.41
C SER A 22 -4.27 1.88 -11.91
N ARG A 23 -5.30 1.67 -11.11
CA ARG A 23 -5.13 1.38 -9.68
C ARG A 23 -4.42 0.03 -9.49
N PRO A 24 -3.73 -0.21 -8.37
CA PRO A 24 -3.11 -1.50 -8.11
C PRO A 24 -4.15 -2.62 -7.97
N TYR A 25 -3.76 -3.84 -8.29
CA TYR A 25 -4.63 -5.03 -8.40
C TYR A 25 -5.41 -5.36 -7.11
N ASP A 26 -4.89 -4.97 -5.96
CA ASP A 26 -5.37 -5.37 -4.63
C ASP A 26 -6.37 -4.38 -3.98
N VAL A 27 -6.68 -3.27 -4.66
CA VAL A 27 -7.63 -2.26 -4.16
C VAL A 27 -9.02 -2.35 -4.80
N LEU A 28 -9.21 -3.26 -5.75
CA LEU A 28 -10.47 -3.45 -6.48
C LEU A 28 -10.72 -4.92 -6.78
N ASP A 29 -11.99 -5.29 -6.89
CA ASP A 29 -12.38 -6.63 -7.35
C ASP A 29 -12.40 -6.72 -8.89
N SER A 30 -12.70 -7.92 -9.42
CA SER A 30 -12.70 -8.17 -10.87
C SER A 30 -13.84 -7.46 -11.61
N ASP A 31 -14.98 -7.23 -10.97
CA ASP A 31 -16.10 -6.53 -11.57
C ASP A 31 -15.83 -5.02 -11.63
N GLU A 32 -15.23 -4.46 -10.59
CA GLU A 32 -14.75 -3.08 -10.56
C GLU A 32 -13.67 -2.85 -11.64
N ALA A 33 -12.69 -3.76 -11.75
CA ALA A 33 -11.65 -3.68 -12.78
C ALA A 33 -12.22 -3.74 -14.19
N ARG A 34 -13.21 -4.61 -14.43
CA ARG A 34 -13.91 -4.70 -15.70
C ARG A 34 -14.67 -3.42 -16.03
N ALA A 35 -15.34 -2.83 -15.03
CA ALA A 35 -16.07 -1.58 -15.21
C ALA A 35 -15.13 -0.41 -15.51
N GLU A 36 -13.98 -0.31 -14.84
CA GLU A 36 -12.99 0.75 -15.07
C GLU A 36 -12.26 0.59 -16.41
N ALA A 37 -11.88 -0.64 -16.78
CA ALA A 37 -11.30 -0.91 -18.10
C ALA A 37 -12.28 -0.57 -19.24
N GLY A 38 -13.57 -0.89 -19.05
CA GLY A 38 -14.61 -0.62 -20.06
C GLY A 38 -14.24 -1.22 -21.42
N ASN A 39 -14.18 -0.39 -22.45
CA ASN A 39 -13.76 -0.75 -23.81
C ASN A 39 -12.30 -0.33 -24.11
N ASN A 40 -11.54 0.05 -23.11
CA ASN A 40 -10.16 0.50 -23.28
C ASN A 40 -9.20 -0.69 -23.34
N GLU A 41 -8.84 -1.16 -24.52
CA GLU A 41 -7.89 -2.26 -24.74
C GLU A 41 -6.46 -1.98 -24.22
N LYS A 42 -6.14 -0.71 -23.93
CA LYS A 42 -4.83 -0.28 -23.44
C LYS A 42 -4.78 -0.21 -21.92
N SER A 43 -5.90 -0.45 -21.21
CA SER A 43 -5.92 -0.45 -19.75
C SER A 43 -4.99 -1.53 -19.21
N LEU A 44 -4.12 -1.17 -18.26
CA LEU A 44 -3.21 -2.13 -17.63
C LEU A 44 -3.94 -3.24 -16.89
N TYR A 45 -5.24 -3.05 -16.56
CA TYR A 45 -6.05 -4.11 -15.98
C TYR A 45 -6.05 -5.40 -16.79
N HIS A 46 -5.93 -5.34 -18.12
CA HIS A 46 -5.78 -6.52 -18.97
C HIS A 46 -4.51 -7.33 -18.68
N ILE A 47 -3.52 -6.73 -17.99
CA ILE A 47 -2.28 -7.42 -17.58
C ILE A 47 -2.34 -7.79 -16.10
N ILE A 48 -2.78 -6.88 -15.21
CA ILE A 48 -2.72 -7.10 -13.75
C ILE A 48 -3.96 -7.79 -13.18
N LYS A 49 -5.10 -7.73 -13.90
CA LYS A 49 -6.39 -8.38 -13.60
C LYS A 49 -6.94 -9.08 -14.86
N PRO A 50 -6.18 -9.98 -15.51
CA PRO A 50 -6.50 -10.49 -16.84
C PRO A 50 -7.76 -11.38 -16.87
N GLU A 51 -8.32 -11.77 -15.73
CA GLU A 51 -9.63 -12.41 -15.63
C GLU A 51 -10.77 -11.55 -16.19
N ILE A 52 -10.57 -10.24 -16.35
CA ILE A 52 -11.56 -9.36 -16.99
C ILE A 52 -11.75 -9.67 -18.48
N ASP A 53 -10.82 -10.35 -19.12
CA ASP A 53 -10.90 -10.79 -20.52
C ASP A 53 -11.73 -12.08 -20.70
N PHE A 54 -12.17 -12.68 -19.60
CA PHE A 54 -12.94 -13.92 -19.59
C PHE A 54 -14.38 -13.68 -19.13
N PRO A 55 -15.29 -14.65 -19.28
CA PRO A 55 -16.63 -14.55 -18.75
C PRO A 55 -16.66 -14.24 -17.24
N VAL A 56 -17.65 -13.47 -16.81
CA VAL A 56 -17.86 -13.14 -15.39
C VAL A 56 -17.92 -14.42 -14.55
N GLY A 57 -17.23 -14.40 -13.41
CA GLY A 57 -17.10 -15.56 -12.52
C GLY A 57 -15.90 -16.48 -12.83
N THR A 58 -15.10 -16.17 -13.84
CA THR A 58 -13.80 -16.84 -14.03
C THR A 58 -12.88 -16.51 -12.85
N SER A 59 -12.30 -17.55 -12.25
CA SER A 59 -11.39 -17.39 -11.11
C SER A 59 -10.12 -16.64 -11.51
N GLU A 60 -9.70 -15.65 -10.73
CA GLU A 60 -8.41 -14.97 -10.89
C GLU A 60 -7.21 -15.93 -10.83
N TYR A 61 -7.39 -17.14 -10.28
CA TYR A 61 -6.34 -18.17 -10.13
C TYR A 61 -6.37 -19.23 -11.24
N ASP A 62 -7.23 -19.10 -12.26
CA ASP A 62 -7.26 -20.02 -13.42
C ASP A 62 -5.94 -19.89 -14.22
N ALA A 63 -5.36 -21.02 -14.66
CA ALA A 63 -4.10 -21.01 -15.38
C ALA A 63 -4.14 -20.15 -16.66
N ARG A 64 -5.29 -20.15 -17.37
CA ARG A 64 -5.49 -19.34 -18.58
C ARG A 64 -5.43 -17.84 -18.32
N VAL A 65 -5.71 -17.39 -17.10
CA VAL A 65 -5.66 -15.99 -16.71
C VAL A 65 -4.19 -15.51 -16.69
N TYR A 66 -3.27 -16.34 -16.18
CA TYR A 66 -1.84 -16.02 -16.22
C TYR A 66 -1.27 -16.04 -17.65
N GLU A 67 -1.68 -17.00 -18.48
CA GLU A 67 -1.30 -17.04 -19.90
C GLU A 67 -1.76 -15.75 -20.61
N ARG A 68 -3.00 -15.31 -20.33
CA ARG A 68 -3.55 -14.07 -20.85
C ARG A 68 -2.77 -12.82 -20.39
N ALA A 69 -2.30 -12.78 -19.15
CA ALA A 69 -1.42 -11.71 -18.68
C ALA A 69 -0.17 -11.58 -19.55
N ALA A 70 0.50 -12.71 -19.82
CA ALA A 70 1.72 -12.74 -20.66
C ALA A 70 1.42 -12.33 -22.11
N GLU A 71 0.32 -12.82 -22.69
CA GLU A 71 -0.11 -12.46 -24.05
C GLU A 71 -0.40 -10.95 -24.17
N ASN A 72 -1.13 -10.39 -23.21
CA ASN A 72 -1.44 -8.96 -23.17
C ASN A 72 -0.18 -8.13 -22.95
N PHE A 73 0.73 -8.54 -22.07
CA PHE A 73 1.99 -7.83 -21.86
C PHE A 73 2.86 -7.82 -23.12
N ALA A 74 2.92 -8.93 -23.86
CA ALA A 74 3.59 -8.97 -25.15
C ALA A 74 2.86 -8.11 -26.22
N LYS A 75 1.52 -8.08 -26.21
CA LYS A 75 0.73 -7.22 -27.10
C LYS A 75 1.06 -5.74 -26.83
N PHE A 76 1.07 -5.29 -25.58
CA PHE A 76 1.34 -3.90 -25.23
C PHE A 76 2.69 -3.41 -25.75
N GLN A 77 3.73 -4.26 -25.68
CA GLN A 77 5.05 -3.95 -26.23
C GLN A 77 5.04 -3.93 -27.76
N ARG A 78 4.42 -4.90 -28.40
CA ARG A 78 4.36 -5.00 -29.86
C ARG A 78 3.57 -3.84 -30.50
N GLU A 79 2.48 -3.41 -29.87
CA GLU A 79 1.65 -2.31 -30.34
C GLU A 79 2.22 -0.91 -29.96
N GLY A 80 3.36 -0.87 -29.23
CA GLY A 80 3.97 0.38 -28.80
C GLY A 80 3.20 1.11 -27.70
N TRP A 81 2.32 0.42 -26.97
CA TRP A 81 1.62 0.99 -25.83
C TRP A 81 2.51 1.05 -24.58
N LEU A 82 3.55 0.21 -24.56
CA LEU A 82 4.68 0.26 -23.65
C LEU A 82 5.97 0.23 -24.47
N VAL A 83 6.84 1.21 -24.26
CA VAL A 83 8.12 1.36 -24.98
C VAL A 83 9.25 1.37 -23.96
N GLN A 84 10.32 0.63 -24.23
CA GLN A 84 11.47 0.56 -23.33
C GLN A 84 12.40 1.76 -23.53
N ASP A 85 12.83 2.38 -22.45
CA ASP A 85 13.84 3.43 -22.46
C ASP A 85 15.17 2.89 -23.00
N ALA A 86 15.92 3.75 -23.69
CA ALA A 86 17.20 3.38 -24.27
C ALA A 86 18.28 3.18 -23.21
N ASP A 87 18.23 3.99 -22.15
CA ASP A 87 19.22 4.05 -21.09
C ASP A 87 18.60 3.76 -19.71
N ASP A 88 19.47 3.48 -18.73
CA ASP A 88 19.06 3.23 -17.36
C ASP A 88 18.79 4.56 -16.64
N HIS A 89 17.61 4.70 -16.04
CA HIS A 89 17.17 5.90 -15.32
C HIS A 89 16.62 5.57 -13.94
N TYR A 90 16.65 6.55 -13.05
CA TYR A 90 15.69 6.68 -11.97
C TYR A 90 14.55 7.59 -12.44
N TYR A 91 13.45 7.62 -11.68
CA TYR A 91 12.34 8.52 -12.01
C TYR A 91 11.84 9.18 -10.73
N VAL A 92 11.32 10.39 -10.85
CA VAL A 92 10.54 11.03 -9.77
C VAL A 92 9.07 10.77 -10.05
N TYR A 93 8.34 10.29 -9.06
CA TYR A 93 6.90 10.11 -9.11
C TYR A 93 6.24 10.94 -7.99
N ALA A 94 5.41 11.91 -8.38
CA ALA A 94 4.66 12.73 -7.45
C ALA A 94 3.17 12.38 -7.46
N GLN A 95 2.58 12.37 -6.27
CA GLN A 95 1.16 12.14 -6.06
C GLN A 95 0.58 13.28 -5.21
N THR A 96 -0.48 13.93 -5.70
CA THR A 96 -1.17 15.00 -4.98
C THR A 96 -2.58 14.58 -4.59
N MET A 97 -2.87 14.61 -3.30
CA MET A 97 -4.17 14.33 -2.70
C MET A 97 -4.53 15.45 -1.71
N ASN A 98 -5.71 16.06 -1.85
CA ASN A 98 -6.22 17.09 -0.94
C ASN A 98 -5.22 18.25 -0.70
N GLY A 99 -4.47 18.66 -1.73
CA GLY A 99 -3.48 19.74 -1.65
C GLY A 99 -2.14 19.37 -1.03
N HIS A 100 -1.95 18.13 -0.58
CA HIS A 100 -0.67 17.58 -0.16
C HIS A 100 -0.02 16.78 -1.29
N THR A 101 1.25 17.06 -1.59
CA THR A 101 2.03 16.33 -2.60
C THR A 101 3.16 15.56 -1.93
N GLN A 102 3.27 14.27 -2.21
CA GLN A 102 4.39 13.43 -1.83
C GLN A 102 5.22 13.06 -3.07
N TYR A 103 6.53 13.08 -2.95
CA TYR A 103 7.49 12.82 -4.03
C TYR A 103 8.31 11.57 -3.73
N GLY A 104 8.23 10.58 -4.60
CA GLY A 104 9.02 9.36 -4.50
C GLY A 104 10.02 9.20 -5.63
N ILE A 105 11.08 8.45 -5.39
CA ILE A 105 12.06 8.05 -6.39
C ILE A 105 11.79 6.60 -6.78
N VAL A 106 11.57 6.37 -8.08
CA VAL A 106 11.41 5.01 -8.63
C VAL A 106 12.78 4.40 -8.86
N VAL A 107 12.99 3.22 -8.31
CA VAL A 107 14.28 2.53 -8.30
C VAL A 107 14.11 1.03 -8.54
N GLY A 108 15.15 0.36 -9.01
CA GLY A 108 15.35 -1.07 -8.81
C GLY A 108 15.99 -1.30 -7.44
N ALA A 109 15.25 -1.80 -6.45
CA ALA A 109 15.75 -2.11 -5.13
C ALA A 109 16.24 -3.56 -5.06
N ALA A 110 17.39 -3.83 -4.42
CA ALA A 110 17.98 -5.17 -4.44
C ALA A 110 17.09 -6.21 -3.73
N VAL A 111 16.85 -7.32 -4.41
CA VAL A 111 16.11 -8.49 -3.88
C VAL A 111 16.75 -9.04 -2.59
N ASP A 112 18.07 -9.13 -2.56
CA ASP A 112 18.81 -9.57 -1.38
C ASP A 112 18.56 -8.69 -0.15
N ASP A 113 18.29 -7.39 -0.34
CA ASP A 113 18.04 -6.47 0.75
C ASP A 113 16.72 -6.80 1.46
N TYR A 114 15.73 -7.32 0.73
CA TYR A 114 14.52 -7.87 1.35
C TYR A 114 14.80 -9.21 2.06
N LEU A 115 15.55 -10.11 1.43
CA LEU A 115 15.86 -11.42 1.98
C LEU A 115 16.74 -11.34 3.24
N ASN A 116 17.63 -10.34 3.31
CA ASN A 116 18.59 -10.14 4.41
C ASN A 116 18.14 -9.10 5.44
N GLY A 117 16.91 -8.57 5.35
CA GLY A 117 16.37 -7.65 6.36
C GLY A 117 16.98 -6.24 6.31
N VAL A 118 17.36 -5.76 5.14
CA VAL A 118 17.64 -4.34 4.88
C VAL A 118 16.35 -3.61 4.46
N ILE A 119 15.51 -4.26 3.66
CA ILE A 119 14.12 -3.84 3.43
C ILE A 119 13.25 -4.50 4.48
N LEU A 120 12.77 -3.71 5.43
CA LEU A 120 12.02 -4.16 6.59
C LEU A 120 10.52 -4.21 6.31
N LYS A 121 9.87 -5.23 6.84
CA LYS A 121 8.42 -5.42 6.76
C LYS A 121 7.78 -5.24 8.13
N HIS A 122 6.54 -4.79 8.14
CA HIS A 122 5.72 -4.66 9.34
C HIS A 122 4.44 -5.52 9.27
N GLU A 123 4.23 -6.26 8.18
CA GLU A 123 3.07 -7.14 7.98
C GLU A 123 3.52 -8.50 7.44
N LEU A 124 2.79 -9.57 7.81
CA LEU A 124 2.99 -10.90 7.26
C LEU A 124 2.22 -11.08 5.96
N THR A 125 2.86 -11.67 4.97
CA THR A 125 2.22 -12.05 3.71
C THR A 125 1.36 -13.30 3.88
N ARG A 126 0.29 -13.37 3.09
CA ARG A 126 -0.52 -14.58 2.93
C ARG A 126 0.04 -15.42 1.79
N ARG A 127 0.27 -16.70 2.05
CA ARG A 127 0.91 -17.62 1.11
C ARG A 127 0.16 -17.74 -0.22
N ASP A 128 -1.18 -17.78 -0.17
CA ASP A 128 -2.02 -17.85 -1.38
C ASP A 128 -1.84 -16.62 -2.29
N LYS A 129 -1.79 -15.42 -1.71
CA LYS A 129 -1.56 -14.19 -2.45
C LYS A 129 -0.12 -14.05 -2.94
N GLU A 130 0.85 -14.51 -2.14
CA GLU A 130 2.26 -14.53 -2.53
C GLU A 130 2.48 -15.45 -3.73
N GLU A 131 1.97 -16.69 -3.71
CA GLU A 131 2.06 -17.63 -4.82
C GLU A 131 1.39 -17.11 -6.09
N ASP A 132 0.23 -16.44 -5.97
CA ASP A 132 -0.46 -15.79 -7.06
C ASP A 132 0.44 -14.73 -7.74
N ARG A 133 0.98 -13.79 -6.96
CA ARG A 133 1.87 -12.76 -7.49
C ARG A 133 3.17 -13.33 -8.06
N MET A 134 3.74 -14.37 -7.44
CA MET A 134 4.90 -15.08 -7.99
C MET A 134 4.63 -15.67 -9.39
N LYS A 135 3.45 -16.30 -9.58
CA LYS A 135 3.05 -16.80 -10.90
C LYS A 135 2.98 -15.66 -11.92
N HIS A 136 2.34 -14.55 -11.53
CA HIS A 136 2.20 -13.38 -12.39
C HIS A 136 3.58 -12.82 -12.81
N VAL A 137 4.49 -12.62 -11.85
CA VAL A 137 5.86 -12.15 -12.13
C VAL A 137 6.61 -13.12 -13.04
N ARG A 138 6.47 -14.44 -12.82
CA ARG A 138 7.12 -15.46 -13.68
C ARG A 138 6.63 -15.42 -15.13
N VAL A 139 5.32 -15.32 -15.36
CA VAL A 139 4.76 -15.37 -16.72
C VAL A 139 4.99 -14.09 -17.51
N CYS A 140 4.96 -12.93 -16.83
CA CYS A 140 5.25 -11.65 -17.44
C CYS A 140 6.76 -11.37 -17.57
N ASP A 141 7.59 -12.07 -16.80
CA ASP A 141 9.03 -11.80 -16.67
C ASP A 141 9.33 -10.32 -16.36
N ALA A 142 8.50 -9.73 -15.49
CA ALA A 142 8.55 -8.30 -15.17
C ALA A 142 7.91 -8.02 -13.80
N ASN A 143 8.35 -6.95 -13.17
CA ASN A 143 7.64 -6.27 -12.09
C ASN A 143 6.69 -5.27 -12.74
N ILE A 144 5.42 -5.65 -12.94
CA ILE A 144 4.42 -4.80 -13.62
C ILE A 144 3.95 -3.68 -12.70
N GLU A 145 3.85 -3.94 -11.41
CA GLU A 145 3.35 -3.02 -10.40
C GLU A 145 4.47 -2.67 -9.41
N PRO A 146 4.67 -1.39 -9.08
CA PRO A 146 5.68 -0.98 -8.11
C PRO A 146 5.30 -1.39 -6.69
N VAL A 147 6.31 -1.54 -5.84
CA VAL A 147 6.14 -1.60 -4.39
C VAL A 147 6.38 -0.24 -3.78
N PHE A 148 5.76 0.04 -2.66
CA PHE A 148 5.83 1.31 -1.97
C PHE A 148 6.75 1.18 -0.78
N LEU A 149 7.92 1.85 -0.83
CA LEU A 149 8.90 1.88 0.24
C LEU A 149 9.00 3.28 0.85
N ALA A 150 9.34 3.33 2.12
CA ALA A 150 9.71 4.56 2.82
C ALA A 150 11.21 4.52 3.18
N TYR A 151 11.85 5.71 3.18
CA TYR A 151 13.21 5.88 3.66
C TYR A 151 13.28 7.06 4.67
N PRO A 152 14.29 7.08 5.58
CA PRO A 152 14.54 8.24 6.42
C PRO A 152 14.86 9.46 5.57
N ASP A 153 14.30 10.62 5.93
CA ASP A 153 14.47 11.86 5.15
C ASP A 153 15.94 12.18 4.85
N ASP A 154 16.22 12.71 3.64
CA ASP A 154 17.57 12.97 3.15
C ASP A 154 17.60 14.22 2.28
N ASP A 155 18.30 15.26 2.74
CA ASP A 155 18.38 16.56 2.07
C ASP A 155 18.99 16.49 0.66
N VAL A 156 19.88 15.53 0.38
CA VAL A 156 20.49 15.37 -0.94
C VAL A 156 19.50 14.79 -1.93
N LEU A 157 18.75 13.78 -1.52
CA LEU A 157 17.66 13.22 -2.34
C LEU A 157 16.57 14.26 -2.59
N ASP A 158 16.20 15.04 -1.57
CA ASP A 158 15.23 16.13 -1.71
C ASP A 158 15.72 17.18 -2.70
N ALA A 159 17.01 17.52 -2.69
CA ALA A 159 17.61 18.46 -3.66
C ALA A 159 17.63 17.89 -5.08
N VAL A 160 17.84 16.58 -5.27
CA VAL A 160 17.69 15.92 -6.58
C VAL A 160 16.26 16.05 -7.06
N VAL A 161 15.27 15.61 -6.26
CA VAL A 161 13.86 15.69 -6.60
C VAL A 161 13.44 17.12 -6.96
N ALA A 162 13.85 18.12 -6.16
CA ALA A 162 13.51 19.52 -6.40
C ALA A 162 14.01 20.03 -7.76
N ARG A 163 15.17 19.58 -8.25
CA ARG A 163 15.69 19.97 -9.58
C ARG A 163 14.80 19.48 -10.73
N TYR A 164 14.27 18.28 -10.63
CA TYR A 164 13.42 17.70 -11.68
C TYR A 164 12.00 18.24 -11.62
N THR A 165 11.44 18.47 -10.44
CA THR A 165 10.07 18.99 -10.28
C THR A 165 9.91 20.46 -10.69
N LEU A 166 11.02 21.20 -10.92
CA LEU A 166 11.01 22.52 -11.55
C LEU A 166 10.89 22.46 -13.10
N GLN A 167 11.03 21.30 -13.69
CA GLN A 167 10.96 21.07 -15.13
C GLN A 167 9.56 20.57 -15.52
N GLU A 168 9.27 20.61 -16.83
CA GLU A 168 8.04 20.00 -17.36
C GLU A 168 8.07 18.49 -17.10
N PRO A 169 7.02 17.90 -16.50
CA PRO A 169 6.98 16.46 -16.25
C PRO A 169 6.79 15.67 -17.57
N GLU A 170 7.29 14.46 -17.58
CA GLU A 170 7.00 13.48 -18.64
C GLU A 170 5.51 13.13 -18.65
N TYR A 171 4.91 12.92 -17.48
CA TYR A 171 3.46 12.73 -17.33
C TYR A 171 2.91 13.73 -16.31
N ASP A 172 1.73 14.25 -16.61
CA ASP A 172 0.95 15.10 -15.69
C ASP A 172 -0.54 14.90 -15.97
N PHE A 173 -1.23 14.21 -15.09
CA PHE A 173 -2.65 13.93 -15.26
C PHE A 173 -3.39 13.85 -13.93
N ILE A 174 -4.71 13.96 -14.00
CA ILE A 174 -5.61 13.74 -12.86
C ILE A 174 -6.38 12.45 -13.14
N ALA A 175 -6.18 11.47 -12.28
CA ALA A 175 -6.86 10.18 -12.42
C ALA A 175 -8.38 10.32 -12.22
N PRO A 176 -9.21 9.85 -13.17
CA PRO A 176 -10.64 10.13 -13.17
C PRO A 176 -11.41 9.45 -12.04
N VAL A 177 -10.87 8.34 -11.49
CA VAL A 177 -11.56 7.53 -10.47
C VAL A 177 -11.54 8.19 -9.10
N ASP A 178 -10.44 8.85 -8.73
CA ASP A 178 -10.23 9.39 -7.38
C ASP A 178 -9.92 10.91 -7.37
N GLY A 179 -9.65 11.50 -8.54
CA GLY A 179 -9.33 12.91 -8.67
C GLY A 179 -7.94 13.29 -8.20
N PHE A 180 -7.06 12.33 -7.95
CA PHE A 180 -5.69 12.59 -7.54
C PHE A 180 -4.82 12.94 -8.74
N ARG A 181 -3.87 13.87 -8.56
CA ARG A 181 -2.92 14.25 -9.59
C ARG A 181 -1.68 13.39 -9.49
N HIS A 182 -1.20 12.92 -10.64
CA HIS A 182 0.00 12.12 -10.80
C HIS A 182 0.95 12.82 -11.74
N GLN A 183 2.21 12.97 -11.34
CA GLN A 183 3.26 13.57 -12.16
C GLN A 183 4.50 12.70 -12.14
N PHE A 184 5.25 12.69 -13.25
CA PHE A 184 6.39 11.78 -13.44
C PHE A 184 7.50 12.47 -14.20
N TRP A 185 8.75 12.32 -13.76
CA TRP A 185 9.95 12.88 -14.39
C TRP A 185 11.02 11.81 -14.52
N ILE A 186 11.90 11.97 -15.51
CA ILE A 186 13.02 11.06 -15.75
C ILE A 186 14.28 11.70 -15.15
N ILE A 187 14.98 10.98 -14.27
CA ILE A 187 16.30 11.36 -13.75
C ILE A 187 17.34 10.78 -14.69
N ASP A 188 17.83 11.61 -15.62
CA ASP A 188 18.71 11.22 -16.72
C ASP A 188 20.16 11.71 -16.60
N LYS A 189 20.44 12.65 -15.65
CA LYS A 189 21.79 13.18 -15.46
C LYS A 189 22.63 12.21 -14.64
N GLU A 190 23.81 11.85 -15.15
CA GLU A 190 24.73 10.93 -14.51
C GLU A 190 25.11 11.33 -13.08
N GLU A 191 25.29 12.65 -12.83
CA GLU A 191 25.58 13.20 -11.50
C GLU A 191 24.45 12.93 -10.51
N ASP A 192 23.19 13.04 -10.94
CA ASP A 192 22.01 12.82 -10.10
C ASP A 192 21.76 11.31 -9.89
N ILE A 193 21.98 10.50 -10.93
CA ILE A 193 21.92 9.03 -10.84
C ILE A 193 22.95 8.53 -9.82
N THR A 194 24.18 9.05 -9.89
CA THR A 194 25.25 8.71 -8.94
C THR A 194 24.85 9.14 -7.52
N ALA A 195 24.38 10.37 -7.35
CA ALA A 195 23.96 10.89 -6.04
C ALA A 195 22.85 10.04 -5.42
N VAL A 196 21.82 9.67 -6.19
CA VAL A 196 20.72 8.79 -5.70
C VAL A 196 21.29 7.44 -5.25
N THR A 197 22.13 6.80 -6.08
CA THR A 197 22.70 5.49 -5.75
C THR A 197 23.54 5.54 -4.47
N GLU A 198 24.42 6.55 -4.34
CA GLU A 198 25.30 6.72 -3.18
C GLU A 198 24.52 7.04 -1.90
N ARG A 199 23.47 7.87 -2.00
CA ARG A 199 22.65 8.21 -0.81
C ARG A 199 21.89 7.02 -0.28
N PHE A 200 21.23 6.23 -1.12
CA PHE A 200 20.59 4.99 -0.68
C PHE A 200 21.60 4.01 -0.07
N ALA A 201 22.83 3.93 -0.61
CA ALA A 201 23.87 3.09 -0.05
C ALA A 201 24.35 3.50 1.36
N LEU A 202 23.96 4.66 1.87
CA LEU A 202 24.20 5.07 3.26
C LEU A 202 23.04 4.71 4.20
N MET A 203 21.87 4.35 3.68
CA MET A 203 20.70 4.04 4.48
C MET A 203 20.78 2.63 5.06
N PRO A 204 20.67 2.45 6.37
CA PRO A 204 20.70 1.12 6.98
C PRO A 204 19.49 0.28 6.59
N HIS A 205 18.33 0.90 6.49
CA HIS A 205 17.06 0.24 6.21
C HIS A 205 16.17 1.05 5.30
N LEU A 206 15.33 0.33 4.53
CA LEU A 206 14.12 0.83 3.88
C LEU A 206 12.92 0.11 4.49
N TYR A 207 11.74 0.71 4.43
CA TYR A 207 10.54 0.20 5.10
C TYR A 207 9.43 0.00 4.09
N ILE A 208 8.84 -1.19 4.03
CA ILE A 208 7.69 -1.42 3.17
C ILE A 208 6.50 -0.65 3.73
N ALA A 209 5.99 0.30 2.98
CA ALA A 209 4.76 1.03 3.30
C ALA A 209 3.53 0.28 2.79
N ASP A 210 3.56 -0.16 1.51
CA ASP A 210 2.48 -0.92 0.88
C ASP A 210 3.05 -1.92 -0.15
N GLY A 211 2.30 -3.00 -0.44
CA GLY A 211 2.71 -4.01 -1.41
C GLY A 211 3.59 -5.13 -0.84
N HIS A 212 3.39 -5.55 0.41
CA HIS A 212 4.13 -6.65 1.04
C HIS A 212 4.12 -7.94 0.20
N HIS A 213 2.98 -8.31 -0.39
CA HIS A 213 2.88 -9.50 -1.27
C HIS A 213 3.67 -9.31 -2.57
N ARG A 214 3.64 -8.11 -3.18
CA ARG A 214 4.41 -7.78 -4.39
C ARG A 214 5.90 -7.81 -4.11
N THR A 215 6.34 -7.26 -2.98
CA THR A 215 7.75 -7.30 -2.54
C THR A 215 8.23 -8.74 -2.36
N ALA A 216 7.47 -9.55 -1.61
CA ALA A 216 7.83 -10.95 -1.38
C ALA A 216 7.89 -11.75 -2.69
N ALA A 217 6.89 -11.60 -3.57
CA ALA A 217 6.83 -12.30 -4.84
C ALA A 217 8.00 -11.94 -5.76
N ALA A 218 8.31 -10.64 -5.90
CA ALA A 218 9.45 -10.19 -6.71
C ALA A 218 10.78 -10.73 -6.17
N ALA A 219 10.96 -10.69 -4.84
CA ALA A 219 12.18 -11.19 -4.20
C ALA A 219 12.35 -12.71 -4.37
N LEU A 220 11.30 -13.49 -4.16
CA LEU A 220 11.34 -14.94 -4.29
C LEU A 220 11.57 -15.38 -5.73
N VAL A 221 10.90 -14.75 -6.70
CA VAL A 221 11.12 -15.05 -8.13
C VAL A 221 12.53 -14.64 -8.57
N GLY A 222 13.06 -13.51 -8.10
CA GLY A 222 14.43 -13.10 -8.35
C GLY A 222 15.43 -14.13 -7.83
N ALA A 223 15.26 -14.62 -6.59
CA ALA A 223 16.09 -15.67 -6.02
C ALA A 223 15.99 -17.01 -6.78
N GLU A 224 14.79 -17.39 -7.26
CA GLU A 224 14.61 -18.58 -8.11
C GLU A 224 15.40 -18.45 -9.43
N LYS A 225 15.30 -17.28 -10.10
CA LYS A 225 16.03 -17.02 -11.35
C LYS A 225 17.54 -17.03 -11.14
N ALA A 226 18.03 -16.40 -10.05
CA ALA A 226 19.44 -16.43 -9.68
C ALA A 226 19.95 -17.86 -9.50
N LYS A 227 19.19 -18.69 -8.77
CA LYS A 227 19.52 -20.11 -8.56
C LYS A 227 19.50 -20.94 -9.85
N ALA A 228 18.60 -20.61 -10.76
CA ALA A 228 18.44 -21.31 -12.04
C ALA A 228 19.48 -20.91 -13.10
N ASN A 229 20.13 -19.76 -12.95
CA ASN A 229 21.11 -19.23 -13.89
C ASN A 229 22.55 -19.66 -13.52
N PRO A 230 23.17 -20.62 -14.22
CA PRO A 230 24.54 -21.03 -13.92
C PRO A 230 25.58 -19.94 -14.22
N ALA A 231 25.24 -18.92 -15.00
CA ALA A 231 26.08 -17.76 -15.29
C ALA A 231 25.70 -16.51 -14.45
N HIS A 232 25.02 -16.71 -13.33
CA HIS A 232 24.60 -15.62 -12.43
C HIS A 232 25.80 -14.81 -11.94
N THR A 233 25.71 -13.48 -12.12
CA THR A 233 26.75 -12.50 -11.74
C THR A 233 26.34 -11.58 -10.60
N GLY A 234 25.05 -11.49 -10.33
CA GLY A 234 24.45 -10.56 -9.37
C GLY A 234 24.05 -9.20 -9.97
N THR A 235 24.29 -8.97 -11.26
CA THR A 235 23.98 -7.71 -11.95
C THR A 235 22.72 -7.77 -12.80
N GLU A 236 22.14 -8.96 -12.96
CA GLU A 236 20.95 -9.19 -13.78
C GLU A 236 19.72 -8.49 -13.19
N GLU A 237 18.78 -8.09 -14.06
CA GLU A 237 17.58 -7.31 -13.68
C GLU A 237 16.70 -8.02 -12.65
N TYR A 238 16.59 -9.34 -12.69
CA TYR A 238 15.83 -10.11 -11.70
C TYR A 238 16.39 -10.05 -10.26
N ASN A 239 17.59 -9.49 -10.06
CA ASN A 239 18.14 -9.21 -8.71
C ASN A 239 17.59 -7.93 -8.10
N TYR A 240 16.71 -7.23 -8.82
CA TYR A 240 16.12 -5.96 -8.37
C TYR A 240 14.60 -6.00 -8.54
N LEU A 241 13.90 -5.47 -7.56
CA LEU A 241 12.46 -5.26 -7.59
C LEU A 241 12.15 -3.79 -7.82
N MET A 242 11.10 -3.49 -8.58
CA MET A 242 10.68 -2.12 -8.85
C MET A 242 9.98 -1.52 -7.63
N ALA A 243 10.54 -0.44 -7.10
CA ALA A 243 10.01 0.26 -5.94
C ALA A 243 9.88 1.76 -6.21
N VAL A 244 8.89 2.39 -5.56
CA VAL A 244 8.85 3.84 -5.37
C VAL A 244 9.18 4.12 -3.91
N CYS A 245 10.29 4.82 -3.69
CA CYS A 245 10.80 5.14 -2.36
C CYS A 245 10.46 6.60 -2.02
N PHE A 246 9.76 6.81 -0.90
CA PHE A 246 9.37 8.14 -0.43
C PHE A 246 10.08 8.50 0.88
N PRO A 247 10.40 9.78 1.13
CA PRO A 247 10.83 10.20 2.45
C PRO A 247 9.70 10.01 3.47
N ALA A 248 10.03 9.48 4.63
CA ALA A 248 9.05 9.08 5.64
C ALA A 248 8.14 10.22 6.11
N SER A 249 8.66 11.46 6.13
CA SER A 249 7.89 12.64 6.54
C SER A 249 6.80 13.07 5.57
N GLN A 250 6.89 12.69 4.29
CA GLN A 250 5.91 13.07 3.27
C GLN A 250 4.70 12.11 3.20
N LEU A 251 4.79 10.94 3.84
CA LEU A 251 3.77 9.91 3.71
C LEU A 251 2.51 10.20 4.51
N THR A 252 1.37 10.02 3.86
CA THR A 252 0.05 10.12 4.50
C THR A 252 -0.45 8.72 4.86
N ILE A 253 -0.70 8.52 6.15
CA ILE A 253 -1.33 7.30 6.68
C ILE A 253 -2.70 7.69 7.19
N LEU A 254 -3.74 7.05 6.65
CA LEU A 254 -5.11 7.26 7.07
C LEU A 254 -5.51 6.25 8.14
N ASP A 255 -6.55 6.59 8.88
CA ASP A 255 -7.19 5.72 9.85
C ASP A 255 -7.75 4.46 9.18
N TYR A 256 -7.61 3.32 9.85
CA TYR A 256 -8.24 2.07 9.44
C TYR A 256 -9.26 1.69 10.49
N ASN A 257 -10.53 1.93 10.18
CA ASN A 257 -11.63 1.89 11.12
C ASN A 257 -12.29 0.51 11.18
N ARG A 258 -13.04 0.24 12.25
CA ARG A 258 -13.74 -1.03 12.48
C ARG A 258 -15.24 -0.79 12.54
N VAL A 259 -16.00 -1.74 12.02
CA VAL A 259 -17.45 -1.82 12.18
C VAL A 259 -17.83 -3.21 12.64
N VAL A 260 -18.77 -3.33 13.55
CA VAL A 260 -19.11 -4.59 14.21
C VAL A 260 -20.61 -4.84 14.17
N LYS A 261 -20.99 -6.07 13.80
CA LYS A 261 -22.39 -6.47 13.57
C LYS A 261 -23.22 -6.53 14.85
N ASP A 262 -22.61 -6.84 15.99
CA ASP A 262 -23.30 -6.97 17.27
C ASP A 262 -22.40 -6.55 18.44
N ILE A 263 -22.98 -6.18 19.55
CA ILE A 263 -22.29 -5.82 20.78
C ILE A 263 -22.34 -6.96 21.82
N ASN A 264 -22.23 -8.21 21.34
CA ASN A 264 -22.11 -9.43 22.14
C ASN A 264 -23.25 -9.62 23.15
N GLY A 265 -24.48 -9.27 22.76
CA GLY A 265 -25.68 -9.42 23.58
C GLY A 265 -25.84 -8.36 24.67
N HIS A 266 -24.90 -7.43 24.84
CA HIS A 266 -25.04 -6.31 25.77
C HIS A 266 -26.09 -5.31 25.26
N SER A 267 -26.79 -4.66 26.19
CA SER A 267 -27.49 -3.43 25.85
C SER A 267 -26.47 -2.30 25.63
N PRO A 268 -26.83 -1.23 24.91
CA PRO A 268 -25.95 -0.07 24.75
C PRO A 268 -25.45 0.54 26.04
N ALA A 269 -26.32 0.60 27.07
CA ALA A 269 -25.92 1.12 28.37
C ALA A 269 -24.90 0.23 29.07
N GLU A 270 -25.10 -1.09 29.04
CA GLU A 270 -24.14 -2.05 29.59
C GLU A 270 -22.80 -2.01 28.83
N PHE A 271 -22.85 -1.90 27.50
CA PHE A 271 -21.64 -1.79 26.69
C PHE A 271 -20.84 -0.51 27.03
N LEU A 272 -21.49 0.65 27.15
CA LEU A 272 -20.83 1.89 27.58
C LEU A 272 -20.24 1.77 28.98
N ALA A 273 -20.96 1.15 29.92
CA ALA A 273 -20.47 0.93 31.28
C ALA A 273 -19.26 -0.02 31.34
N LEU A 274 -19.19 -1.02 30.46
CA LEU A 274 -18.01 -1.90 30.33
C LEU A 274 -16.80 -1.13 29.78
N LEU A 275 -16.99 -0.23 28.82
CA LEU A 275 -15.94 0.63 28.29
C LEU A 275 -15.38 1.59 29.36
N GLU A 276 -16.21 2.07 30.29
CA GLU A 276 -15.78 2.96 31.38
C GLU A 276 -14.77 2.30 32.33
N LYS A 277 -14.58 0.98 32.30
CA LYS A 277 -13.51 0.32 33.05
C LYS A 277 -12.13 0.85 32.64
N ASP A 278 -11.87 0.92 31.34
CA ASP A 278 -10.56 1.23 30.79
C ASP A 278 -10.48 2.61 30.11
N PHE A 279 -11.63 3.21 29.76
CA PHE A 279 -11.71 4.48 29.05
C PHE A 279 -12.48 5.53 29.85
N VAL A 280 -12.16 6.80 29.59
CA VAL A 280 -13.05 7.92 29.91
C VAL A 280 -13.98 8.07 28.70
N VAL A 281 -15.28 7.79 28.92
CA VAL A 281 -16.31 7.84 27.89
C VAL A 281 -16.99 9.20 27.93
N SER A 282 -17.00 9.92 26.81
CA SER A 282 -17.62 11.27 26.73
C SER A 282 -18.52 11.37 25.50
N PRO A 283 -19.82 11.69 25.66
CA PRO A 283 -20.72 11.91 24.52
C PRO A 283 -20.25 13.07 23.64
N GLN A 284 -20.35 12.91 22.32
CA GLN A 284 -19.96 13.92 21.30
C GLN A 284 -21.13 14.37 20.42
N GLY A 285 -22.34 13.79 20.64
CA GLY A 285 -23.52 14.09 19.85
C GLY A 285 -23.66 13.31 18.57
N THR A 286 -24.38 13.85 17.60
CA THR A 286 -24.79 13.12 16.37
C THR A 286 -23.89 13.35 15.16
N GLU A 287 -23.07 14.40 15.20
CA GLU A 287 -22.14 14.73 14.13
C GLU A 287 -20.86 13.89 14.22
N PRO A 288 -20.27 13.50 13.07
CA PRO A 288 -19.06 12.69 13.04
C PRO A 288 -17.93 13.28 13.88
N TYR A 289 -17.48 12.51 14.86
CA TYR A 289 -16.38 12.88 15.74
C TYR A 289 -15.12 12.05 15.39
N ARG A 290 -14.01 12.72 15.09
CA ARG A 290 -12.73 12.09 14.78
C ARG A 290 -11.80 12.11 15.98
N PRO A 291 -11.11 11.00 16.32
CA PRO A 291 -10.05 11.02 17.33
C PRO A 291 -9.02 12.10 17.02
N ALA A 292 -8.64 12.89 18.02
CA ALA A 292 -7.72 14.02 17.85
C ALA A 292 -6.26 13.67 18.19
N ARG A 293 -6.01 12.55 18.86
CA ARG A 293 -4.69 12.17 19.37
C ARG A 293 -4.59 10.67 19.64
N LEU A 294 -3.36 10.19 19.85
CA LEU A 294 -3.11 8.81 20.29
C LEU A 294 -3.92 8.46 21.54
N HIS A 295 -4.35 7.20 21.61
CA HIS A 295 -5.13 6.59 22.70
C HIS A 295 -6.52 7.19 22.86
N GLU A 296 -6.96 7.96 21.89
CA GLU A 296 -8.34 8.37 21.73
C GLU A 296 -9.00 7.60 20.59
N PHE A 297 -10.20 7.09 20.84
CA PHE A 297 -11.02 6.40 19.85
C PHE A 297 -12.37 7.11 19.74
N SER A 298 -13.03 7.00 18.59
CA SER A 298 -14.42 7.43 18.44
C SER A 298 -15.32 6.22 18.25
N LEU A 299 -16.30 6.09 19.12
CA LEU A 299 -17.35 5.07 19.01
C LEU A 299 -18.61 5.70 18.44
N TYR A 300 -19.19 5.11 17.40
CA TYR A 300 -20.54 5.40 16.95
C TYR A 300 -21.48 4.27 17.34
N LEU A 301 -22.50 4.59 18.14
CA LEU A 301 -23.43 3.62 18.69
C LEU A 301 -24.83 4.25 18.78
N LYS A 302 -25.86 3.62 18.19
CA LYS A 302 -27.27 4.06 18.26
C LYS A 302 -27.52 5.54 17.94
N GLY A 303 -26.85 6.07 16.92
CA GLY A 303 -27.06 7.45 16.48
C GLY A 303 -26.22 8.50 17.19
N GLU A 304 -25.38 8.13 18.13
CA GLU A 304 -24.50 9.03 18.87
C GLU A 304 -23.03 8.66 18.76
N TRP A 305 -22.17 9.68 18.71
CA TRP A 305 -20.73 9.55 18.82
C TRP A 305 -20.26 9.74 20.25
N TYR A 306 -19.25 8.96 20.61
CA TYR A 306 -18.57 9.02 21.92
C TYR A 306 -17.07 9.11 21.71
N SER A 307 -16.37 9.97 22.45
CA SER A 307 -14.92 9.88 22.61
C SER A 307 -14.61 8.85 23.70
N LEU A 308 -13.67 7.97 23.40
CA LEU A 308 -13.13 6.97 24.33
C LEU A 308 -11.65 7.28 24.54
N MET A 309 -11.30 7.96 25.63
CA MET A 309 -9.91 8.23 26.00
C MET A 309 -9.38 7.15 26.93
N LEU A 310 -8.33 6.44 26.52
CA LEU A 310 -7.70 5.43 27.37
C LEU A 310 -7.21 6.05 28.68
N LYS A 311 -7.50 5.39 29.81
CA LYS A 311 -7.03 5.83 31.12
C LYS A 311 -5.52 5.65 31.24
N PRO A 312 -4.81 6.55 31.94
CA PRO A 312 -3.36 6.45 32.12
C PRO A 312 -2.92 5.16 32.82
N GLY A 313 -1.75 4.65 32.45
CA GLY A 313 -1.11 3.49 33.08
C GLY A 313 -1.65 2.12 32.68
N LEU A 314 -2.52 2.07 31.66
CA LEU A 314 -3.08 0.81 31.15
C LEU A 314 -2.28 0.20 30.00
N VAL A 315 -1.27 0.88 29.50
CA VAL A 315 -0.42 0.45 28.38
C VAL A 315 1.04 0.73 28.70
N ASP A 316 1.92 -0.14 28.32
CA ASP A 316 3.36 0.10 28.33
C ASP A 316 3.77 0.86 27.04
N GLU A 317 4.02 2.15 27.19
CA GLU A 317 4.43 3.04 26.07
C GLU A 317 5.81 2.66 25.50
N THR A 318 6.58 1.83 26.20
CA THR A 318 7.88 1.33 25.73
C THR A 318 7.75 0.13 24.81
N ASP A 319 6.63 -0.61 24.88
CA ASP A 319 6.33 -1.70 23.95
C ASP A 319 5.77 -1.16 22.63
N PRO A 320 6.46 -1.38 21.49
CA PRO A 320 6.03 -0.81 20.21
C PRO A 320 4.72 -1.40 19.66
N ILE A 321 4.31 -2.60 20.14
CA ILE A 321 3.07 -3.26 19.71
C ILE A 321 1.92 -2.97 20.66
N GLU A 322 2.13 -3.09 21.98
CA GLU A 322 1.07 -2.88 22.97
C GLU A 322 0.60 -1.41 23.00
N SER A 323 1.50 -0.45 22.69
CA SER A 323 1.18 0.98 22.62
C SER A 323 0.38 1.42 21.37
N LEU A 324 0.17 0.53 20.39
CA LEU A 324 -0.65 0.87 19.23
C LEU A 324 -2.13 0.91 19.56
N ASP A 325 -2.83 1.94 19.06
CA ASP A 325 -4.30 2.04 19.19
C ASP A 325 -5.03 0.84 18.59
N VAL A 326 -4.47 0.26 17.53
CA VAL A 326 -4.96 -1.00 16.95
C VAL A 326 -4.89 -2.15 17.97
N SER A 327 -3.78 -2.28 18.70
CA SER A 327 -3.60 -3.33 19.72
C SER A 327 -4.49 -3.10 20.92
N ILE A 328 -4.57 -1.85 21.40
CA ILE A 328 -5.42 -1.43 22.53
C ILE A 328 -6.88 -1.75 22.24
N SER A 329 -7.40 -1.31 21.08
CA SER A 329 -8.78 -1.57 20.68
C SER A 329 -9.07 -3.05 20.48
N SER A 330 -8.13 -3.79 19.89
CA SER A 330 -8.27 -5.23 19.68
C SER A 330 -8.36 -6.01 20.97
N LYS A 331 -7.51 -5.69 21.95
CA LYS A 331 -7.48 -6.37 23.25
C LYS A 331 -8.66 -5.95 24.13
N ARG A 332 -8.83 -4.65 24.37
CA ARG A 332 -9.75 -4.14 25.42
C ARG A 332 -11.20 -4.02 24.98
N ILE A 333 -11.44 -3.80 23.69
CA ILE A 333 -12.81 -3.63 23.16
C ILE A 333 -13.24 -4.88 22.41
N LEU A 334 -12.46 -5.29 21.40
CA LEU A 334 -12.89 -6.36 20.50
C LEU A 334 -12.81 -7.75 21.17
N ASP A 335 -11.73 -8.07 21.89
CA ASP A 335 -11.60 -9.37 22.56
C ASP A 335 -12.32 -9.36 23.92
N GLU A 336 -11.93 -8.50 24.87
CA GLU A 336 -12.40 -8.56 26.25
C GLU A 336 -13.90 -8.29 26.40
N ILE A 337 -14.50 -7.39 25.61
CA ILE A 337 -15.93 -7.05 25.70
C ILE A 337 -16.74 -7.78 24.62
N LEU A 338 -16.29 -7.74 23.36
CA LEU A 338 -17.07 -8.27 22.25
C LEU A 338 -16.75 -9.74 21.92
N GLY A 339 -15.69 -10.33 22.52
CA GLY A 339 -15.29 -11.72 22.31
C GLY A 339 -14.75 -12.00 20.90
N ILE A 340 -14.34 -10.95 20.17
CA ILE A 340 -13.73 -11.06 18.82
C ILE A 340 -12.23 -11.23 19.00
N LYS A 341 -11.76 -12.48 18.97
CA LYS A 341 -10.37 -12.86 19.24
C LYS A 341 -9.48 -12.83 18.01
N ASP A 342 -10.02 -13.20 16.86
CA ASP A 342 -9.28 -13.24 15.60
C ASP A 342 -9.94 -12.33 14.56
N LEU A 343 -9.34 -11.17 14.35
CA LEU A 343 -9.81 -10.15 13.42
C LEU A 343 -9.80 -10.60 11.94
N ARG A 344 -9.10 -11.69 11.60
CA ARG A 344 -8.97 -12.20 10.22
C ARG A 344 -10.10 -13.14 9.85
N SER A 345 -10.67 -13.84 10.82
CA SER A 345 -11.65 -14.91 10.59
C SER A 345 -13.04 -14.62 11.16
N ASP A 346 -13.18 -13.72 12.14
CA ASP A 346 -14.48 -13.40 12.73
C ASP A 346 -15.33 -12.58 11.75
N LYS A 347 -16.51 -13.13 11.39
CA LYS A 347 -17.45 -12.54 10.43
C LYS A 347 -18.31 -11.41 11.04
N ARG A 348 -18.18 -11.13 12.33
CA ARG A 348 -18.89 -10.03 12.99
C ARG A 348 -18.21 -8.69 12.81
N ILE A 349 -16.91 -8.69 12.49
CA ILE A 349 -16.14 -7.46 12.25
C ILE A 349 -15.87 -7.27 10.76
N ASP A 350 -15.87 -6.00 10.34
CA ASP A 350 -15.39 -5.56 9.05
C ASP A 350 -14.60 -4.24 9.18
N PHE A 351 -13.89 -3.85 8.13
CA PHE A 351 -12.93 -2.75 8.16
C PHE A 351 -13.27 -1.69 7.13
N VAL A 352 -13.08 -0.42 7.51
CA VAL A 352 -13.35 0.74 6.65
C VAL A 352 -12.10 1.61 6.58
N GLY A 353 -11.47 1.71 5.41
CA GLY A 353 -10.32 2.59 5.19
C GLY A 353 -10.72 4.07 5.30
N GLY A 354 -9.82 4.89 5.85
CA GLY A 354 -10.07 6.29 6.17
C GLY A 354 -10.48 7.17 4.99
N LEU A 355 -10.16 6.76 3.75
CA LEU A 355 -10.60 7.46 2.55
C LEU A 355 -12.14 7.56 2.44
N ARG A 356 -12.86 6.55 2.91
CA ARG A 356 -14.34 6.55 2.94
C ARG A 356 -14.92 7.48 4.02
N GLY A 357 -14.09 7.92 4.97
CA GLY A 357 -14.45 8.85 6.02
C GLY A 357 -15.39 8.30 7.10
N LEU A 358 -15.64 9.11 8.10
CA LEU A 358 -16.54 8.75 9.24
C LEU A 358 -18.01 8.65 8.83
N SER A 359 -18.41 9.30 7.73
CA SER A 359 -19.76 9.20 7.18
C SER A 359 -20.14 7.79 6.76
N GLU A 360 -19.18 7.01 6.24
CA GLU A 360 -19.40 5.61 5.90
C GLU A 360 -19.63 4.75 7.15
N LEU A 361 -18.90 5.01 8.23
CA LEU A 361 -19.12 4.35 9.52
C LEU A 361 -20.54 4.60 10.03
N LYS A 362 -20.97 5.88 10.01
CA LYS A 362 -22.32 6.28 10.37
C LYS A 362 -23.36 5.60 9.49
N ARG A 363 -23.19 5.62 8.17
CA ARG A 363 -24.10 4.99 7.21
C ARG A 363 -24.32 3.50 7.50
N ARG A 364 -23.23 2.74 7.73
CA ARG A 364 -23.30 1.30 7.97
C ARG A 364 -24.01 0.93 9.28
N VAL A 365 -23.90 1.79 10.30
CA VAL A 365 -24.62 1.60 11.56
C VAL A 365 -26.08 2.04 11.45
N ASP A 366 -26.37 3.20 10.85
CA ASP A 366 -27.73 3.73 10.70
C ASP A 366 -28.58 2.86 9.78
N SER A 367 -27.98 2.18 8.79
CA SER A 367 -28.69 1.22 7.92
C SER A 367 -29.06 -0.10 8.61
N GLY A 368 -28.52 -0.36 9.81
CA GLY A 368 -28.69 -1.62 10.52
C GLY A 368 -27.78 -2.76 10.02
N GLU A 369 -26.88 -2.49 9.08
CA GLU A 369 -25.85 -3.45 8.63
C GLU A 369 -24.90 -3.82 9.78
N MET A 370 -24.54 -2.82 10.58
CA MET A 370 -23.68 -2.92 11.75
C MET A 370 -24.35 -2.32 12.97
N GLN A 371 -23.98 -2.75 14.19
CA GLN A 371 -24.50 -2.19 15.42
C GLN A 371 -23.62 -1.07 15.99
N MET A 372 -22.31 -1.14 15.71
CA MET A 372 -21.38 -0.11 16.15
C MET A 372 -20.26 0.12 15.14
N ALA A 373 -19.62 1.28 15.23
CA ALA A 373 -18.38 1.58 14.53
C ALA A 373 -17.37 2.18 15.50
N LEU A 374 -16.09 1.87 15.26
CA LEU A 374 -14.95 2.36 16.04
C LEU A 374 -13.95 3.00 15.08
N ALA A 375 -13.76 4.31 15.21
CA ALA A 375 -12.72 5.03 14.51
C ALA A 375 -11.46 5.15 15.38
N LEU A 376 -10.29 4.95 14.75
CA LEU A 376 -9.00 4.99 15.39
C LEU A 376 -8.21 6.23 14.96
N TYR A 377 -7.27 6.64 15.81
CA TYR A 377 -6.27 7.61 15.40
C TYR A 377 -5.29 6.93 14.43
N PRO A 378 -4.86 7.59 13.33
CA PRO A 378 -3.93 6.99 12.36
C PRO A 378 -2.59 6.62 13.00
N VAL A 379 -2.02 5.51 12.57
CA VAL A 379 -0.64 5.12 12.91
C VAL A 379 0.34 6.10 12.25
N SER A 380 1.40 6.47 12.95
CA SER A 380 2.46 7.32 12.40
C SER A 380 3.57 6.50 11.75
N MET A 381 4.34 7.13 10.82
CA MET A 381 5.55 6.51 10.26
C MET A 381 6.57 6.14 11.33
N GLN A 382 6.72 6.95 12.38
CA GLN A 382 7.62 6.66 13.50
C GLN A 382 7.24 5.37 14.22
N GLN A 383 5.94 5.10 14.40
CA GLN A 383 5.46 3.84 14.99
C GLN A 383 5.79 2.65 14.08
N ILE A 384 5.57 2.78 12.76
CA ILE A 384 5.90 1.72 11.79
C ILE A 384 7.40 1.42 11.80
N ILE A 385 8.25 2.44 11.73
CA ILE A 385 9.70 2.33 11.75
C ILE A 385 10.14 1.62 13.05
N ARG A 386 9.66 2.08 14.21
CA ARG A 386 10.00 1.48 15.51
C ARG A 386 9.63 -0.01 15.60
N ILE A 387 8.49 -0.39 15.04
CA ILE A 387 8.03 -1.78 15.00
C ILE A 387 8.93 -2.61 14.07
N ALA A 388 9.17 -2.12 12.86
CA ALA A 388 10.00 -2.82 11.88
C ALA A 388 11.45 -2.99 12.37
N ASP A 389 12.05 -1.96 12.98
CA ASP A 389 13.40 -2.00 13.56
C ASP A 389 13.51 -2.99 14.72
N SER A 390 12.44 -3.18 15.50
CA SER A 390 12.41 -4.18 16.58
C SER A 390 12.20 -5.61 16.09
N GLY A 391 12.03 -5.83 14.78
CA GLY A 391 11.73 -7.13 14.17
C GLY A 391 10.31 -7.64 14.47
N ASN A 392 9.45 -6.80 14.98
CA ASN A 392 8.07 -7.10 15.29
C ASN A 392 7.15 -6.92 14.07
N ILE A 393 5.94 -7.47 14.18
CA ILE A 393 4.89 -7.41 13.16
C ILE A 393 3.66 -6.72 13.75
N MET A 394 3.09 -5.80 12.97
CA MET A 394 1.85 -5.12 13.34
C MET A 394 0.64 -6.04 13.33
N PRO A 395 -0.37 -5.79 14.16
CA PRO A 395 -1.68 -6.41 13.98
C PRO A 395 -2.24 -6.17 12.57
N PRO A 396 -3.09 -7.08 12.05
CA PRO A 396 -3.66 -6.91 10.72
C PRO A 396 -4.55 -5.66 10.65
N LYS A 397 -4.60 -5.04 9.46
CA LYS A 397 -5.44 -3.86 9.22
C LYS A 397 -5.09 -2.66 10.12
N ALA A 398 -3.79 -2.42 10.29
CA ALA A 398 -3.25 -1.34 11.11
C ALA A 398 -2.94 -0.08 10.31
N THR A 399 -2.53 -0.22 9.04
CA THR A 399 -2.06 0.89 8.20
C THR A 399 -2.88 1.01 6.91
N TRP A 400 -3.12 2.24 6.47
CA TRP A 400 -3.73 2.55 5.18
C TRP A 400 -3.01 3.74 4.55
N PHE A 401 -2.06 3.46 3.66
CA PHE A 401 -1.33 4.50 2.94
C PHE A 401 -2.13 5.04 1.75
N GLU A 402 -2.19 6.37 1.64
CA GLU A 402 -2.78 7.09 0.50
C GLU A 402 -1.89 8.27 0.07
N PRO A 403 -1.91 8.61 -1.24
CA PRO A 403 -2.53 7.92 -2.38
C PRO A 403 -1.89 6.56 -2.67
N LYS A 404 -2.68 5.62 -3.21
CA LYS A 404 -2.12 4.38 -3.73
C LYS A 404 -1.28 4.65 -4.98
N LEU A 405 -0.16 3.92 -5.13
CA LEU A 405 0.65 4.02 -6.35
C LEU A 405 -0.17 3.60 -7.56
N ARG A 406 -0.05 4.34 -8.65
CA ARG A 406 -0.57 3.90 -9.96
C ARG A 406 0.36 2.87 -10.57
N SER A 407 -0.24 1.86 -11.18
CA SER A 407 0.44 0.88 -12.01
C SER A 407 0.46 1.37 -13.46
N GLY A 408 1.46 0.98 -14.25
CA GLY A 408 1.54 1.30 -15.67
C GLY A 408 2.22 2.61 -16.03
N LEU A 409 2.72 3.39 -15.07
CA LEU A 409 3.57 4.56 -15.38
C LEU A 409 4.97 4.12 -15.83
N VAL A 410 5.46 3.06 -15.25
CA VAL A 410 6.70 2.38 -15.61
C VAL A 410 6.63 0.92 -15.16
N VAL A 411 7.27 0.04 -15.89
CA VAL A 411 7.39 -1.40 -15.63
C VAL A 411 8.86 -1.78 -15.69
N HIS A 412 9.28 -2.69 -14.83
CA HIS A 412 10.66 -3.20 -14.80
C HIS A 412 10.70 -4.64 -15.31
N LYS A 413 11.36 -4.87 -16.45
CA LYS A 413 11.59 -6.21 -17.02
C LYS A 413 12.71 -6.92 -16.28
N LEU A 414 12.59 -8.23 -16.12
CA LEU A 414 13.56 -9.04 -15.39
C LEU A 414 14.59 -9.75 -16.30
N SER A 415 14.45 -9.59 -17.62
CA SER A 415 15.38 -10.12 -18.63
C SER A 415 15.53 -9.17 -19.82
#